data_2dd63893002a09e841fe36a74ace7835
#
_entry.id   2dd63893002a09e841fe36a74ace7835
#
_cell.length_a   1.000
_cell.length_b   1.000
_cell.length_c   1.000
_cell.angle_alpha   90.00
_cell.angle_beta   90.00
_cell.angle_gamma   90.00
#
_symmetry.space_group_name_H-M   'P 1'
#
loop_
_entity.id
_entity.type
_entity.pdbx_description
1 polymer ?
#
loop_
_entity_poly.entity_id
_entity_poly.type
_entity_poly.pdbx_seq_one_letter_code
_entity_poly.pdbx_strand_id
1 'polypeptide(L)'
;MATQERLAEGRSRHVRQLAAAVLVIATQACFAAAASADLVRILHETSDAVQARVDLIQQARQEINASYYIVGDDEVPLALLALLRDAARRGLPVRLIVDGHSNNNQMPRALEAHLIREGVEIREFHPKTSGERVWAKHRSHDKLLVVDCEQMITGGRNLKNEYFGLDCRNYVDRDVYLRGCKAAEARCYFMSRWCSEDVVPAQLTGPMDEKIPQAQRHCDLNDACDEDAIRRAALLLDEAPRRAVECNIIQLNTGRDWSAGARQVESICFLHDYPCIDKKQAGIGRDMIDLLSTARCSLVLETPYLALSREMKRLLTGLSRQGVQVTILTNSFETNDERPAQALYESDKRQFLRAGIELWELRGCDHLHAKAAVIDGCVAVIGSYNFDELSQKKNSEVALAIYDPQTAAELFASFCAHLQRAYEIGRNLRPLGYDSKYPGASRDQIRQLRRDRVVAPVIKKFL
;
A
#
# COMPACT_ATOMS: atom_id res chain seq x y z
N MET A 1 25.34 -3.78 -42.80
CA MET A 1 25.33 -3.99 -41.34
C MET A 1 25.88 -2.80 -40.57
N ALA A 2 27.06 -2.29 -40.86
CA ALA A 2 27.66 -1.14 -40.07
C ALA A 2 26.88 0.18 -40.09
N THR A 3 26.00 0.42 -41.04
CA THR A 3 25.22 1.68 -41.14
C THR A 3 23.92 1.65 -40.29
N GLN A 4 23.35 0.48 -40.06
CA GLN A 4 22.17 0.33 -39.19
C GLN A 4 22.53 0.35 -37.71
N GLU A 5 23.71 -0.14 -37.32
CA GLU A 5 24.20 -0.08 -35.94
C GLU A 5 24.49 1.38 -35.50
N ARG A 6 25.08 2.18 -36.37
CA ARG A 6 25.35 3.62 -36.08
C ARG A 6 24.08 4.47 -35.94
N LEU A 7 22.99 4.10 -36.65
CA LEU A 7 21.69 4.75 -36.52
C LEU A 7 20.96 4.38 -35.22
N ALA A 8 21.15 3.15 -34.73
CA ALA A 8 20.60 2.68 -33.46
C ALA A 8 21.33 3.32 -32.27
N GLU A 9 22.65 3.45 -32.30
CA GLU A 9 23.45 4.13 -31.28
C GLU A 9 23.16 5.64 -31.23
N GLY A 10 22.95 6.30 -32.36
CA GLY A 10 22.59 7.70 -32.42
C GLY A 10 21.20 7.99 -31.81
N ARG A 11 20.21 7.13 -32.04
CA ARG A 11 18.87 7.23 -31.42
C ARG A 11 18.92 6.99 -29.92
N SER A 12 19.71 6.03 -29.42
CA SER A 12 19.90 5.78 -27.99
C SER A 12 20.55 6.97 -27.26
N ARG A 13 21.53 7.65 -27.89
CA ARG A 13 22.14 8.85 -27.31
C ARG A 13 21.18 10.04 -27.24
N HIS A 14 20.37 10.26 -28.29
CA HIS A 14 19.38 11.35 -28.32
C HIS A 14 18.27 11.16 -27.28
N VAL A 15 17.78 9.92 -27.11
CA VAL A 15 16.76 9.60 -26.10
C VAL A 15 17.33 9.79 -24.68
N ARG A 16 18.59 9.41 -24.43
CA ARG A 16 19.27 9.65 -23.14
C ARG A 16 19.53 11.14 -22.86
N GLN A 17 19.85 11.93 -23.90
CA GLN A 17 20.02 13.37 -23.75
C GLN A 17 18.70 14.11 -23.52
N LEU A 18 17.60 13.68 -24.16
CA LEU A 18 16.26 14.21 -23.91
C LEU A 18 15.76 13.84 -22.50
N ALA A 19 15.99 12.61 -22.06
CA ALA A 19 15.64 12.17 -20.70
C ALA A 19 16.44 12.94 -19.63
N ALA A 20 17.73 13.19 -19.85
CA ALA A 20 18.56 14.00 -18.96
C ALA A 20 18.16 15.48 -18.97
N ALA A 21 17.79 16.05 -20.13
CA ALA A 21 17.33 17.43 -20.22
C ALA A 21 15.96 17.64 -19.56
N VAL A 22 15.03 16.69 -19.68
CA VAL A 22 13.72 16.71 -18.99
C VAL A 22 13.92 16.57 -17.48
N LEU A 23 14.87 15.76 -17.03
CA LEU A 23 15.19 15.60 -15.60
C LEU A 23 15.80 16.91 -15.03
N VAL A 24 16.67 17.59 -15.77
CA VAL A 24 17.30 18.86 -15.35
C VAL A 24 16.29 20.01 -15.34
N ILE A 25 15.35 20.07 -16.28
CA ILE A 25 14.30 21.10 -16.31
C ILE A 25 13.27 20.85 -15.18
N ALA A 26 12.93 19.60 -14.90
CA ALA A 26 12.06 19.25 -13.78
C ALA A 26 12.68 19.59 -12.41
N THR A 27 14.00 19.38 -12.25
CA THR A 27 14.71 19.74 -11.01
C THR A 27 14.86 21.25 -10.86
N GLN A 28 15.04 22.03 -11.92
CA GLN A 28 15.14 23.50 -11.85
C GLN A 28 13.79 24.17 -11.56
N ALA A 29 12.66 23.63 -12.02
CA ALA A 29 11.33 24.14 -11.67
C ALA A 29 10.97 23.87 -10.20
N CYS A 30 11.48 22.83 -9.57
CA CYS A 30 11.29 22.54 -8.14
C CYS A 30 12.14 23.44 -7.21
N PHE A 31 13.24 24.05 -7.69
CA PHE A 31 14.14 24.85 -6.85
C PHE A 31 13.74 26.32 -6.69
N ALA A 32 12.67 26.79 -7.35
CA ALA A 32 12.23 28.18 -7.29
C ALA A 32 11.02 28.44 -6.38
N ALA A 33 10.42 27.41 -5.79
CA ALA A 33 9.44 27.60 -4.73
C ALA A 33 10.20 27.73 -3.40
N ALA A 34 10.08 28.88 -2.75
CA ALA A 34 10.47 29.02 -1.34
C ALA A 34 9.91 27.82 -0.60
N ALA A 35 10.76 27.11 0.15
CA ALA A 35 10.40 25.89 0.85
C ALA A 35 9.23 26.17 1.80
N SER A 36 8.00 26.08 1.29
CA SER A 36 6.83 26.05 2.14
C SER A 36 6.81 24.66 2.78
N ALA A 37 6.74 24.63 4.09
CA ALA A 37 6.64 23.38 4.82
C ALA A 37 5.43 22.59 4.32
N ASP A 38 5.58 21.27 4.24
CA ASP A 38 4.48 20.39 3.85
C ASP A 38 3.39 20.36 4.94
N LEU A 39 2.15 20.26 4.53
CA LEU A 39 0.99 20.13 5.40
C LEU A 39 0.59 18.66 5.49
N VAL A 40 0.55 18.10 6.70
CA VAL A 40 0.33 16.67 6.95
C VAL A 40 -0.88 16.45 7.85
N ARG A 41 -1.69 15.44 7.53
CA ARG A 41 -2.78 14.95 8.36
C ARG A 41 -2.85 13.42 8.31
N ILE A 42 -2.83 12.77 9.47
CA ILE A 42 -3.07 11.32 9.53
C ILE A 42 -4.56 11.07 9.38
N LEU A 43 -4.93 10.15 8.49
CA LEU A 43 -6.31 9.71 8.27
C LEU A 43 -6.53 8.39 9.02
N HIS A 44 -6.84 8.51 10.31
CA HIS A 44 -7.10 7.35 11.16
C HIS A 44 -8.45 6.72 10.82
N GLU A 45 -9.49 7.57 10.74
CA GLU A 45 -10.86 7.12 10.52
C GLU A 45 -11.10 6.69 9.08
N THR A 46 -11.84 5.61 8.91
CA THR A 46 -12.20 5.07 7.59
C THR A 46 -13.04 6.04 6.78
N SER A 47 -13.96 6.77 7.43
CA SER A 47 -14.78 7.81 6.82
C SER A 47 -13.95 8.98 6.28
N ASP A 48 -12.95 9.46 7.06
CA ASP A 48 -12.04 10.51 6.60
C ASP A 48 -11.16 10.00 5.45
N ALA A 49 -10.71 8.74 5.50
CA ALA A 49 -9.86 8.16 4.47
C ALA A 49 -10.57 8.02 3.12
N VAL A 50 -11.85 7.62 3.10
CA VAL A 50 -12.63 7.57 1.85
C VAL A 50 -13.00 8.97 1.39
N GLN A 51 -13.47 9.84 2.29
CA GLN A 51 -13.90 11.18 1.95
C GLN A 51 -12.76 12.04 1.40
N ALA A 52 -11.56 11.92 1.94
CA ALA A 52 -10.39 12.63 1.41
C ALA A 52 -10.12 12.26 -0.06
N ARG A 53 -10.24 10.98 -0.42
CA ARG A 53 -10.10 10.54 -1.82
C ARG A 53 -11.18 11.13 -2.72
N VAL A 54 -12.43 11.11 -2.26
CA VAL A 54 -13.58 11.70 -3.00
C VAL A 54 -13.32 13.18 -3.26
N ASP A 55 -13.01 13.94 -2.22
CA ASP A 55 -12.83 15.39 -2.32
C ASP A 55 -11.63 15.76 -3.22
N LEU A 56 -10.51 15.06 -3.10
CA LEU A 56 -9.34 15.31 -3.94
C LEU A 56 -9.64 15.02 -5.42
N ILE A 57 -10.29 13.90 -5.73
CA ILE A 57 -10.64 13.55 -7.12
C ILE A 57 -11.64 14.55 -7.71
N GLN A 58 -12.65 14.98 -6.95
CA GLN A 58 -13.64 15.94 -7.43
C GLN A 58 -13.04 17.34 -7.64
N GLN A 59 -12.10 17.75 -6.78
CA GLN A 59 -11.46 19.07 -6.83
C GLN A 59 -10.26 19.13 -7.80
N ALA A 60 -9.84 18.01 -8.37
CA ALA A 60 -8.74 17.94 -9.32
C ALA A 60 -8.93 18.87 -10.52
N ARG A 61 -7.87 19.59 -10.91
CA ARG A 61 -7.86 20.61 -11.97
C ARG A 61 -6.86 20.36 -13.08
N GLN A 62 -5.78 19.57 -12.82
CA GLN A 62 -4.69 19.37 -13.77
C GLN A 62 -4.53 17.89 -14.13
N GLU A 63 -4.36 17.01 -13.16
CA GLU A 63 -4.17 15.57 -13.37
C GLU A 63 -4.45 14.77 -12.12
N ILE A 64 -4.74 13.47 -12.31
CA ILE A 64 -4.86 12.48 -11.24
C ILE A 64 -3.97 11.29 -11.57
N ASN A 65 -3.09 10.92 -10.63
CA ASN A 65 -2.22 9.76 -10.74
C ASN A 65 -2.44 8.84 -9.53
N ALA A 66 -2.86 7.61 -9.77
CA ALA A 66 -3.16 6.64 -8.72
C ALA A 66 -2.43 5.31 -8.95
N SER A 67 -1.91 4.72 -7.87
CA SER A 67 -1.31 3.38 -7.88
C SER A 67 -1.87 2.58 -6.71
N TYR A 68 -2.48 1.42 -7.00
CA TYR A 68 -3.05 0.55 -5.99
C TYR A 68 -2.74 -0.92 -6.28
N TYR A 69 -2.43 -1.66 -5.20
CA TYR A 69 -2.19 -3.10 -5.27
C TYR A 69 -3.47 -3.88 -5.58
N ILE A 70 -4.58 -3.51 -4.94
CA ILE A 70 -5.91 -4.09 -5.16
C ILE A 70 -6.92 -2.98 -5.37
N VAL A 71 -7.74 -3.14 -6.43
CA VAL A 71 -8.94 -2.35 -6.69
C VAL A 71 -10.09 -3.34 -6.85
N GLY A 72 -11.06 -3.31 -5.94
CA GLY A 72 -12.24 -4.18 -5.97
C GLY A 72 -13.39 -3.62 -6.82
N ASP A 73 -14.53 -4.30 -6.72
CA ASP A 73 -15.78 -3.98 -7.41
C ASP A 73 -16.96 -3.78 -6.45
N ASP A 74 -16.65 -3.51 -5.19
CA ASP A 74 -17.64 -3.18 -4.14
C ASP A 74 -17.91 -1.65 -4.08
N GLU A 75 -18.68 -1.18 -3.09
CA GLU A 75 -19.27 0.17 -3.09
C GLU A 75 -18.21 1.29 -3.15
N VAL A 76 -17.15 1.21 -2.33
CA VAL A 76 -16.11 2.27 -2.28
C VAL A 76 -15.33 2.36 -3.57
N PRO A 77 -14.68 1.28 -4.08
CA PRO A 77 -13.96 1.38 -5.33
C PRO A 77 -14.86 1.76 -6.52
N LEU A 78 -16.09 1.26 -6.62
CA LEU A 78 -17.00 1.66 -7.70
C LEU A 78 -17.29 3.17 -7.66
N ALA A 79 -17.55 3.74 -6.48
CA ALA A 79 -17.76 5.18 -6.34
C ALA A 79 -16.51 5.98 -6.73
N LEU A 80 -15.30 5.56 -6.27
CA LEU A 80 -14.06 6.25 -6.62
C LEU A 80 -13.71 6.11 -8.11
N LEU A 81 -13.90 4.93 -8.70
CA LEU A 81 -13.69 4.70 -10.14
C LEU A 81 -14.64 5.54 -11.00
N ALA A 82 -15.89 5.70 -10.58
CA ALA A 82 -16.83 6.61 -11.23
C ALA A 82 -16.34 8.06 -11.21
N LEU A 83 -15.81 8.52 -10.07
CA LEU A 83 -15.24 9.87 -9.96
C LEU A 83 -13.98 10.06 -10.81
N LEU A 84 -13.12 9.03 -10.93
CA LEU A 84 -11.96 9.04 -11.83
C LEU A 84 -12.40 9.12 -13.29
N ARG A 85 -13.40 8.33 -13.70
CA ARG A 85 -14.03 8.41 -15.02
C ARG A 85 -14.58 9.82 -15.30
N ASP A 86 -15.29 10.38 -14.35
CA ASP A 86 -15.89 11.71 -14.51
C ASP A 86 -14.81 12.80 -14.57
N ALA A 87 -13.66 12.62 -13.90
CA ALA A 87 -12.50 13.49 -14.06
C ALA A 87 -11.91 13.38 -15.49
N ALA A 88 -11.78 12.17 -16.03
CA ALA A 88 -11.33 11.97 -17.42
C ALA A 88 -12.32 12.58 -18.42
N ARG A 89 -13.62 12.43 -18.21
CA ARG A 89 -14.67 13.11 -19.02
C ARG A 89 -14.59 14.64 -18.98
N ARG A 90 -14.07 15.22 -17.87
CA ARG A 90 -13.77 16.67 -17.81
C ARG A 90 -12.48 17.06 -18.56
N GLY A 91 -11.79 16.10 -19.18
CA GLY A 91 -10.56 16.33 -19.95
C GLY A 91 -9.27 16.28 -19.13
N LEU A 92 -9.32 15.84 -17.88
CA LEU A 92 -8.10 15.67 -17.08
C LEU A 92 -7.36 14.40 -17.46
N PRO A 93 -6.01 14.40 -17.53
CA PRO A 93 -5.23 13.17 -17.54
C PRO A 93 -5.47 12.38 -16.25
N VAL A 94 -6.05 11.20 -16.35
CA VAL A 94 -6.29 10.28 -15.23
C VAL A 94 -5.53 8.99 -15.49
N ARG A 95 -4.55 8.68 -14.64
CA ARG A 95 -3.68 7.52 -14.79
C ARG A 95 -3.80 6.61 -13.57
N LEU A 96 -4.01 5.33 -13.83
CA LEU A 96 -4.12 4.30 -12.80
C LEU A 96 -3.14 3.17 -13.07
N ILE A 97 -2.21 2.92 -12.13
CA ILE A 97 -1.39 1.70 -12.10
C ILE A 97 -2.03 0.72 -11.15
N VAL A 98 -2.24 -0.51 -11.62
CA VAL A 98 -2.68 -1.64 -10.80
C VAL A 98 -1.66 -2.77 -10.86
N ASP A 99 -1.59 -3.60 -9.82
CA ASP A 99 -0.79 -4.82 -9.89
C ASP A 99 -1.49 -5.83 -10.80
N GLY A 100 -0.86 -6.18 -11.92
CA GLY A 100 -1.48 -6.99 -12.96
C GLY A 100 -1.77 -8.44 -12.54
N HIS A 101 -1.21 -8.90 -11.40
CA HIS A 101 -1.52 -10.22 -10.87
C HIS A 101 -2.61 -10.19 -9.81
N SER A 102 -2.48 -9.29 -8.83
CA SER A 102 -3.41 -9.22 -7.71
C SER A 102 -4.75 -8.60 -8.12
N ASN A 103 -4.71 -7.59 -9.00
CA ASN A 103 -5.90 -6.89 -9.44
C ASN A 103 -6.73 -7.67 -10.46
N ASN A 104 -6.12 -8.51 -11.29
CA ASN A 104 -6.84 -9.33 -12.31
C ASN A 104 -7.96 -10.19 -11.73
N ASN A 105 -7.95 -10.41 -10.42
CA ASN A 105 -8.93 -11.21 -9.72
C ASN A 105 -9.93 -10.37 -8.90
N GLN A 106 -9.84 -9.04 -8.94
CA GLN A 106 -10.62 -8.14 -8.09
C GLN A 106 -11.48 -7.17 -8.89
N MET A 107 -10.93 -6.54 -9.95
CA MET A 107 -11.66 -5.62 -10.82
C MET A 107 -12.13 -6.36 -12.07
N PRO A 108 -13.44 -6.39 -12.36
CA PRO A 108 -13.97 -7.01 -13.57
C PRO A 108 -13.43 -6.38 -14.85
N ARG A 109 -13.13 -7.19 -15.85
CA ARG A 109 -12.54 -6.74 -17.12
C ARG A 109 -13.43 -5.79 -17.92
N ALA A 110 -14.75 -5.98 -17.88
CA ALA A 110 -15.68 -5.08 -18.52
C ALA A 110 -15.70 -3.68 -17.86
N LEU A 111 -15.50 -3.61 -16.54
CA LEU A 111 -15.34 -2.36 -15.81
C LEU A 111 -14.08 -1.62 -16.24
N GLU A 112 -12.96 -2.33 -16.33
CA GLU A 112 -11.69 -1.79 -16.80
C GLU A 112 -11.80 -1.30 -18.26
N ALA A 113 -12.41 -2.11 -19.15
CA ALA A 113 -12.66 -1.74 -20.54
C ALA A 113 -13.50 -0.48 -20.67
N HIS A 114 -14.57 -0.36 -19.85
CA HIS A 114 -15.41 0.84 -19.83
C HIS A 114 -14.60 2.08 -19.40
N LEU A 115 -13.84 2.00 -18.32
CA LEU A 115 -13.00 3.11 -17.83
C LEU A 115 -12.01 3.58 -18.90
N ILE A 116 -11.37 2.64 -19.61
CA ILE A 116 -10.42 2.96 -20.69
C ILE A 116 -11.16 3.68 -21.85
N ARG A 117 -12.36 3.22 -22.24
CA ARG A 117 -13.17 3.88 -23.27
C ARG A 117 -13.57 5.31 -22.89
N GLU A 118 -13.70 5.56 -21.60
CA GLU A 118 -14.04 6.89 -21.04
C GLU A 118 -12.81 7.79 -20.79
N GLY A 119 -11.63 7.35 -21.20
CA GLY A 119 -10.40 8.15 -21.16
C GLY A 119 -9.55 7.96 -19.90
N VAL A 120 -9.85 7.02 -19.03
CA VAL A 120 -8.95 6.65 -17.93
C VAL A 120 -7.82 5.80 -18.48
N GLU A 121 -6.57 6.23 -18.33
CA GLU A 121 -5.41 5.46 -18.73
C GLU A 121 -5.09 4.43 -17.63
N ILE A 122 -5.28 3.13 -17.92
CA ILE A 122 -4.98 2.04 -16.98
C ILE A 122 -3.77 1.24 -17.47
N ARG A 123 -2.82 1.02 -16.59
CA ARG A 123 -1.65 0.18 -16.82
C ARG A 123 -1.48 -0.86 -15.72
N GLU A 124 -0.99 -2.02 -16.11
CA GLU A 124 -0.69 -3.15 -15.22
C GLU A 124 0.80 -3.26 -14.96
N PHE A 125 1.16 -3.36 -13.68
CA PHE A 125 2.53 -3.72 -13.28
C PHE A 125 2.69 -5.23 -13.31
N HIS A 126 3.64 -5.75 -14.09
CA HIS A 126 3.91 -7.16 -14.27
C HIS A 126 2.63 -7.99 -14.47
N PRO A 127 1.92 -7.83 -15.60
CA PRO A 127 0.72 -8.61 -15.89
C PRO A 127 1.04 -10.10 -15.91
N LYS A 128 0.07 -10.91 -15.51
CA LYS A 128 0.18 -12.35 -15.48
C LYS A 128 0.35 -12.90 -16.90
N THR A 129 1.50 -13.50 -17.21
CA THR A 129 1.73 -14.24 -18.44
C THR A 129 1.57 -15.74 -18.19
N SER A 130 1.02 -16.47 -19.17
CA SER A 130 0.83 -17.92 -19.06
C SER A 130 2.18 -18.62 -18.82
N GLY A 131 2.27 -19.44 -17.78
CA GLY A 131 3.45 -20.26 -17.46
C GLY A 131 4.41 -19.68 -16.41
N GLU A 132 4.22 -18.45 -15.93
CA GLU A 132 5.09 -17.88 -14.91
C GLU A 132 4.63 -18.21 -13.49
N ARG A 133 5.60 -18.57 -12.63
CA ARG A 133 5.35 -18.83 -11.22
C ARG A 133 5.09 -17.50 -10.50
N VAL A 134 3.92 -17.40 -9.88
CA VAL A 134 3.36 -16.22 -9.21
C VAL A 134 4.31 -15.58 -8.18
N TRP A 135 5.06 -16.38 -7.45
CA TRP A 135 5.97 -15.95 -6.37
C TRP A 135 7.35 -15.47 -6.82
N ALA A 136 7.67 -15.57 -8.10
CA ALA A 136 8.98 -15.16 -8.60
C ALA A 136 9.02 -13.68 -9.00
N LYS A 137 7.87 -13.00 -9.11
CA LYS A 137 7.78 -11.62 -9.60
C LYS A 137 7.70 -10.59 -8.47
N HIS A 138 8.26 -9.43 -8.72
CA HIS A 138 8.03 -8.22 -7.93
C HIS A 138 6.57 -7.81 -8.08
N ARG A 139 5.97 -7.25 -7.01
CA ARG A 139 4.60 -6.72 -6.98
C ARG A 139 4.59 -5.23 -6.80
N SER A 140 3.60 -4.57 -7.37
CA SER A 140 3.31 -3.17 -7.08
C SER A 140 2.45 -3.10 -5.81
N HIS A 141 3.09 -2.96 -4.66
CA HIS A 141 2.36 -2.88 -3.40
C HIS A 141 2.07 -1.43 -2.96
N ASP A 142 2.31 -0.47 -3.83
CA ASP A 142 2.01 0.94 -3.60
C ASP A 142 0.51 1.16 -3.34
N LYS A 143 0.19 2.11 -2.47
CA LYS A 143 -1.12 2.69 -2.29
C LYS A 143 -0.92 4.20 -2.28
N LEU A 144 -1.11 4.82 -3.45
CA LEU A 144 -0.77 6.21 -3.70
C LEU A 144 -1.84 6.86 -4.58
N LEU A 145 -2.31 8.01 -4.15
CA LEU A 145 -3.10 8.94 -4.96
C LEU A 145 -2.38 10.29 -4.96
N VAL A 146 -2.06 10.82 -6.12
CA VAL A 146 -1.48 12.17 -6.28
C VAL A 146 -2.39 12.99 -7.19
N VAL A 147 -2.75 14.19 -6.73
CA VAL A 147 -3.64 15.10 -7.44
C VAL A 147 -2.92 16.44 -7.64
N ASP A 148 -2.94 16.92 -8.88
CA ASP A 148 -2.45 18.24 -9.30
C ASP A 148 -1.00 18.54 -8.89
N CYS A 149 -0.17 17.53 -8.69
CA CYS A 149 1.21 17.67 -8.22
C CYS A 149 1.37 18.32 -6.83
N GLU A 150 0.27 18.64 -6.16
CA GLU A 150 0.25 19.40 -4.90
C GLU A 150 -0.21 18.58 -3.71
N GLN A 151 -1.04 17.58 -3.94
CA GLN A 151 -1.69 16.82 -2.88
C GLN A 151 -1.49 15.33 -3.09
N MET A 152 -1.30 14.57 -2.00
CA MET A 152 -1.22 13.13 -2.06
C MET A 152 -1.88 12.47 -0.87
N ILE A 153 -2.33 11.23 -1.08
CA ILE A 153 -2.69 10.29 -0.01
C ILE A 153 -1.86 9.02 -0.21
N THR A 154 -1.21 8.55 0.85
CA THR A 154 -0.54 7.26 0.89
C THR A 154 -0.75 6.57 2.22
N GLY A 155 -0.58 5.25 2.28
CA GLY A 155 -0.78 4.47 3.50
C GLY A 155 -0.92 2.98 3.22
N GLY A 156 -1.70 2.29 4.06
CA GLY A 156 -1.89 0.85 3.93
C GLY A 156 -3.14 0.45 3.14
N ARG A 157 -4.15 1.33 2.98
CA ARG A 157 -5.46 0.97 2.42
C ARG A 157 -5.44 0.70 0.92
N ASN A 158 -5.90 -0.48 0.52
CA ASN A 158 -6.33 -0.75 -0.85
C ASN A 158 -7.73 -0.18 -1.11
N LEU A 159 -8.22 -0.30 -2.34
CA LEU A 159 -9.58 0.10 -2.71
C LEU A 159 -10.51 -1.11 -2.65
N LYS A 160 -11.01 -1.42 -1.46
CA LYS A 160 -12.06 -2.41 -1.16
C LYS A 160 -12.78 -2.02 0.12
N ASN A 161 -14.05 -2.40 0.25
CA ASN A 161 -14.90 -2.08 1.39
C ASN A 161 -14.29 -2.46 2.74
N GLU A 162 -13.61 -3.59 2.83
CA GLU A 162 -12.97 -4.09 4.05
C GLU A 162 -11.90 -3.12 4.63
N TYR A 163 -11.30 -2.24 3.77
CA TYR A 163 -10.36 -1.20 4.21
C TYR A 163 -11.06 0.07 4.72
N PHE A 164 -12.36 0.17 4.52
CA PHE A 164 -13.16 1.34 4.88
C PHE A 164 -14.26 1.04 5.91
N GLY A 165 -14.20 -0.12 6.56
CA GLY A 165 -15.09 -0.46 7.66
C GLY A 165 -16.48 -0.93 7.21
N LEU A 166 -16.64 -1.41 5.99
CA LEU A 166 -17.93 -1.73 5.37
C LEU A 166 -18.15 -3.24 5.14
N ASP A 167 -17.33 -4.07 5.77
CA ASP A 167 -17.47 -5.53 5.69
C ASP A 167 -17.68 -6.12 7.09
N CYS A 168 -18.04 -7.41 7.17
CA CYS A 168 -18.15 -8.16 8.41
C CYS A 168 -16.80 -8.38 9.13
N ARG A 169 -15.69 -8.33 8.39
CA ARG A 169 -14.30 -8.30 8.88
C ARG A 169 -13.55 -7.20 8.17
N ASN A 170 -13.01 -6.28 8.93
CA ASN A 170 -12.38 -5.09 8.36
C ASN A 170 -10.88 -5.07 8.65
N TYR A 171 -10.16 -4.29 7.84
CA TYR A 171 -8.77 -3.99 8.08
C TYR A 171 -8.61 -2.74 8.95
N VAL A 172 -7.91 -2.88 10.07
CA VAL A 172 -7.45 -1.76 10.89
C VAL A 172 -6.22 -1.17 10.21
N ASP A 173 -6.40 -0.01 9.59
CA ASP A 173 -5.36 0.60 8.76
C ASP A 173 -5.35 2.13 8.90
N ARG A 174 -4.36 2.80 8.32
CA ARG A 174 -4.28 4.26 8.28
C ARG A 174 -3.57 4.76 7.03
N ASP A 175 -3.91 6.01 6.66
CA ASP A 175 -3.28 6.74 5.58
C ASP A 175 -2.78 8.11 6.06
N VAL A 176 -2.03 8.78 5.22
CA VAL A 176 -1.60 10.18 5.41
C VAL A 176 -2.04 10.98 4.20
N TYR A 177 -2.73 12.08 4.46
CA TYR A 177 -2.88 13.18 3.51
C TYR A 177 -1.68 14.11 3.66
N LEU A 178 -1.14 14.56 2.53
CA LEU A 178 -0.07 15.53 2.48
C LEU A 178 -0.35 16.55 1.34
N ARG A 179 -0.12 17.82 1.64
CA ARG A 179 -0.07 18.90 0.63
C ARG A 179 1.27 19.59 0.71
N GLY A 180 1.98 19.66 -0.44
CA GLY A 180 3.26 20.36 -0.53
C GLY A 180 4.25 19.70 -1.47
N CYS A 181 5.54 19.98 -1.30
CA CYS A 181 6.58 19.57 -2.23
C CYS A 181 6.77 18.03 -2.31
N LYS A 182 6.44 17.31 -1.26
CA LYS A 182 6.51 15.83 -1.28
C LYS A 182 5.45 15.20 -2.17
N ALA A 183 4.33 15.86 -2.42
CA ALA A 183 3.37 15.40 -3.43
C ALA A 183 3.96 15.49 -4.85
N ALA A 184 4.74 16.53 -5.16
CA ALA A 184 5.45 16.64 -6.42
C ALA A 184 6.53 15.54 -6.57
N GLU A 185 7.25 15.21 -5.49
CA GLU A 185 8.20 14.10 -5.48
C GLU A 185 7.49 12.75 -5.73
N ALA A 186 6.35 12.52 -5.09
CA ALA A 186 5.52 11.33 -5.29
C ALA A 186 4.99 11.25 -6.74
N ARG A 187 4.65 12.38 -7.36
CA ARG A 187 4.31 12.42 -8.79
C ARG A 187 5.49 12.01 -9.66
N CYS A 188 6.68 12.53 -9.40
CA CYS A 188 7.89 12.16 -10.15
C CYS A 188 8.16 10.64 -10.03
N TYR A 189 8.01 10.08 -8.85
CA TYR A 189 8.09 8.64 -8.62
C TYR A 189 7.02 7.89 -9.44
N PHE A 190 5.74 8.29 -9.34
CA PHE A 190 4.66 7.67 -10.11
C PHE A 190 4.98 7.68 -11.61
N MET A 191 5.40 8.81 -12.17
CA MET A 191 5.71 8.96 -13.60
C MET A 191 6.93 8.13 -14.00
N SER A 192 7.94 7.97 -13.14
CA SER A 192 9.07 7.09 -13.42
C SER A 192 8.63 5.62 -13.54
N ARG A 193 7.68 5.20 -12.71
CA ARG A 193 7.06 3.87 -12.81
C ARG A 193 6.16 3.76 -14.03
N TRP A 194 5.32 4.75 -14.27
CA TRP A 194 4.44 4.79 -15.43
C TRP A 194 5.18 4.59 -16.76
N CYS A 195 6.38 5.14 -16.86
CA CYS A 195 7.23 5.05 -18.05
C CYS A 195 8.19 3.85 -18.04
N SER A 196 8.19 3.03 -16.99
CA SER A 196 9.06 1.84 -16.91
C SER A 196 8.56 0.70 -17.80
N GLU A 197 9.47 -0.20 -18.18
CA GLU A 197 9.14 -1.39 -18.95
C GLU A 197 8.27 -2.40 -18.17
N ASP A 198 8.26 -2.30 -16.83
CA ASP A 198 7.48 -3.16 -15.96
C ASP A 198 5.99 -2.80 -15.92
N VAL A 199 5.62 -1.60 -16.40
CA VAL A 199 4.26 -1.07 -16.38
C VAL A 199 3.75 -0.92 -17.81
N VAL A 200 2.87 -1.82 -18.20
CA VAL A 200 2.37 -1.92 -19.59
C VAL A 200 0.88 -1.58 -19.64
N PRO A 201 0.36 -1.12 -20.80
CA PRO A 201 -1.08 -0.91 -20.96
C PRO A 201 -1.88 -2.16 -20.57
N ALA A 202 -3.01 -1.97 -19.89
CA ALA A 202 -3.87 -3.05 -19.47
C ALA A 202 -4.28 -3.93 -20.66
N GLN A 203 -4.06 -5.24 -20.51
CA GLN A 203 -4.38 -6.21 -21.54
C GLN A 203 -5.82 -6.69 -21.35
N LEU A 204 -6.75 -6.15 -22.11
CA LEU A 204 -8.16 -6.52 -22.07
C LEU A 204 -8.44 -7.90 -22.69
N THR A 205 -7.45 -8.49 -23.37
CA THR A 205 -7.56 -9.80 -24.04
C THR A 205 -6.70 -10.83 -23.34
N GLY A 206 -7.30 -11.85 -22.75
CA GLY A 206 -6.59 -13.00 -22.16
C GLY A 206 -7.55 -13.88 -21.37
N PRO A 207 -7.28 -15.21 -21.26
CA PRO A 207 -8.09 -16.09 -20.44
C PRO A 207 -7.99 -15.68 -18.99
N MET A 208 -9.13 -15.48 -18.35
CA MET A 208 -9.21 -15.30 -16.90
C MET A 208 -8.81 -16.57 -16.16
N ASP A 209 -8.24 -16.40 -14.96
CA ASP A 209 -7.91 -17.53 -14.11
C ASP A 209 -9.19 -18.25 -13.66
N GLU A 210 -9.42 -19.48 -14.14
CA GLU A 210 -10.60 -20.30 -13.80
C GLU A 210 -10.68 -20.67 -12.31
N LYS A 211 -9.67 -20.31 -11.51
CA LYS A 211 -9.53 -20.71 -10.10
C LYS A 211 -10.26 -19.82 -9.09
N ILE A 212 -10.94 -18.75 -9.54
CA ILE A 212 -11.74 -17.92 -8.63
C ILE A 212 -13.07 -18.63 -8.36
N PRO A 213 -13.45 -18.82 -7.08
CA PRO A 213 -14.75 -19.39 -6.75
C PRO A 213 -15.90 -18.59 -7.40
N GLN A 214 -16.80 -19.29 -8.05
CA GLN A 214 -17.94 -18.72 -8.79
C GLN A 214 -18.81 -17.75 -7.94
N ALA A 215 -18.82 -17.94 -6.62
CA ALA A 215 -19.56 -17.10 -5.66
C ALA A 215 -18.94 -15.67 -5.47
N GLN A 216 -17.71 -15.43 -5.95
CA GLN A 216 -17.04 -14.13 -5.87
C GLN A 216 -16.95 -13.41 -7.23
N ARG A 217 -17.56 -14.00 -8.27
CA ARG A 217 -17.58 -13.40 -9.60
C ARG A 217 -18.92 -12.69 -9.80
N HIS A 218 -18.90 -11.41 -10.09
CA HIS A 218 -19.95 -10.83 -10.92
C HIS A 218 -19.77 -11.43 -12.31
N CYS A 219 -20.30 -12.66 -12.52
CA CYS A 219 -20.10 -13.48 -13.72
C CYS A 219 -20.39 -12.75 -15.04
N ASP A 220 -21.19 -11.67 -14.97
CA ASP A 220 -21.65 -10.92 -16.12
C ASP A 220 -20.69 -9.79 -16.56
N LEU A 221 -19.60 -9.52 -15.85
CA LEU A 221 -18.68 -8.41 -16.13
C LEU A 221 -17.26 -8.85 -16.49
N ASN A 222 -17.01 -10.14 -16.63
CA ASN A 222 -15.66 -10.66 -16.79
C ASN A 222 -15.16 -10.72 -18.24
N ASP A 223 -15.97 -10.35 -19.22
CA ASP A 223 -15.57 -10.28 -20.62
C ASP A 223 -15.41 -8.83 -21.07
N ALA A 224 -14.16 -8.42 -21.30
CA ALA A 224 -13.83 -7.09 -21.81
C ALA A 224 -14.25 -6.86 -23.27
N CYS A 225 -14.61 -7.93 -23.99
CA CYS A 225 -15.09 -7.88 -25.38
C CYS A 225 -16.61 -7.96 -25.49
N ASP A 226 -17.31 -8.30 -24.40
CA ASP A 226 -18.77 -8.35 -24.38
C ASP A 226 -19.35 -6.94 -24.16
N GLU A 227 -19.96 -6.39 -25.22
CA GLU A 227 -20.58 -5.06 -25.18
C GLU A 227 -21.72 -4.94 -24.15
N ASP A 228 -22.43 -6.04 -23.86
CA ASP A 228 -23.46 -6.05 -22.84
C ASP A 228 -22.84 -6.04 -21.42
N ALA A 229 -21.73 -6.72 -21.21
CA ALA A 229 -20.98 -6.65 -19.95
C ALA A 229 -20.43 -5.24 -19.72
N ILE A 230 -19.86 -4.61 -20.75
CA ILE A 230 -19.35 -3.23 -20.68
C ILE A 230 -20.47 -2.23 -20.40
N ARG A 231 -21.66 -2.43 -21.02
CA ARG A 231 -22.84 -1.59 -20.75
C ARG A 231 -23.34 -1.75 -19.31
N ARG A 232 -23.34 -2.97 -18.77
CA ARG A 232 -23.67 -3.21 -17.35
C ARG A 232 -22.66 -2.55 -16.42
N ALA A 233 -21.35 -2.60 -16.73
CA ALA A 233 -20.32 -1.90 -15.99
C ALA A 233 -20.52 -0.38 -15.99
N ALA A 234 -20.91 0.20 -17.14
CA ALA A 234 -21.27 1.61 -17.24
C ALA A 234 -22.41 1.99 -16.29
N LEU A 235 -23.49 1.21 -16.28
CA LEU A 235 -24.64 1.45 -15.40
C LEU A 235 -24.26 1.35 -13.92
N LEU A 236 -23.42 0.38 -13.54
CA LEU A 236 -22.94 0.25 -12.17
C LEU A 236 -22.14 1.50 -11.73
N LEU A 237 -21.26 2.00 -12.60
CA LEU A 237 -20.49 3.22 -12.31
C LEU A 237 -21.38 4.47 -12.27
N ASP A 238 -22.41 4.56 -13.09
CA ASP A 238 -23.35 5.69 -13.08
C ASP A 238 -24.15 5.77 -11.78
N GLU A 239 -24.48 4.62 -11.20
CA GLU A 239 -25.22 4.54 -9.94
C GLU A 239 -24.34 4.59 -8.68
N ALA A 240 -23.08 4.18 -8.77
CA ALA A 240 -22.22 3.94 -7.61
C ALA A 240 -22.05 5.17 -6.69
N PRO A 241 -21.78 6.40 -7.18
CA PRO A 241 -21.64 7.55 -6.29
C PRO A 241 -22.94 7.90 -5.55
N ARG A 242 -24.10 7.79 -6.23
CA ARG A 242 -25.41 8.03 -5.61
C ARG A 242 -25.71 7.01 -4.52
N ARG A 243 -25.49 5.72 -4.78
CA ARG A 243 -25.66 4.64 -3.78
C ARG A 243 -24.75 4.83 -2.57
N ALA A 244 -23.48 5.21 -2.80
CA ALA A 244 -22.55 5.47 -1.73
C ALA A 244 -22.97 6.66 -0.85
N VAL A 245 -23.62 7.68 -1.42
CA VAL A 245 -24.22 8.80 -0.66
C VAL A 245 -25.45 8.34 0.12
N GLU A 246 -26.35 7.59 -0.51
CA GLU A 246 -27.56 7.04 0.13
C GLU A 246 -27.22 6.13 1.32
N CYS A 247 -26.12 5.39 1.22
CA CYS A 247 -25.59 4.54 2.30
C CYS A 247 -24.74 5.31 3.33
N ASN A 248 -24.63 6.62 3.25
CA ASN A 248 -23.78 7.48 4.10
C ASN A 248 -22.28 7.09 4.11
N ILE A 249 -21.79 6.51 3.03
CA ILE A 249 -20.37 6.13 2.87
C ILE A 249 -19.53 7.36 2.48
N ILE A 250 -20.05 8.19 1.57
CA ILE A 250 -19.39 9.40 1.06
C ILE A 250 -20.37 10.58 0.99
N GLN A 251 -19.78 11.78 0.89
CA GLN A 251 -20.48 13.00 0.51
C GLN A 251 -19.86 13.57 -0.77
N LEU A 252 -20.68 14.07 -1.67
CA LEU A 252 -20.22 14.67 -2.92
C LEU A 252 -20.22 16.19 -2.83
N ASN A 253 -19.29 16.81 -3.56
CA ASN A 253 -19.19 18.28 -3.70
C ASN A 253 -19.10 19.02 -2.36
N THR A 254 -18.42 18.46 -1.39
CA THR A 254 -18.29 19.08 -0.06
C THR A 254 -17.44 20.35 -0.11
N GLY A 255 -16.54 20.48 -1.10
CA GLY A 255 -15.56 21.57 -1.16
C GLY A 255 -14.57 21.56 0.01
N ARG A 256 -14.48 20.48 0.79
CA ARG A 256 -13.63 20.39 1.98
C ARG A 256 -12.16 20.52 1.61
N ASP A 257 -11.48 21.44 2.27
CA ASP A 257 -10.02 21.58 2.19
C ASP A 257 -9.37 20.72 3.30
N TRP A 258 -8.73 19.62 2.90
CA TRP A 258 -8.05 18.71 3.82
C TRP A 258 -6.77 19.28 4.41
N SER A 259 -6.22 20.35 3.82
CA SER A 259 -5.10 21.08 4.39
C SER A 259 -5.52 21.99 5.55
N ALA A 260 -6.80 22.33 5.67
CA ALA A 260 -7.33 23.09 6.78
C ALA A 260 -7.21 22.26 8.08
N GLY A 261 -6.43 22.76 9.05
CA GLY A 261 -6.11 22.07 10.29
C GLY A 261 -5.09 20.93 10.14
N ALA A 262 -4.48 20.75 8.97
CA ALA A 262 -3.31 19.89 8.82
C ALA A 262 -2.09 20.51 9.51
N ARG A 263 -1.19 19.67 9.96
CA ARG A 263 0.03 20.10 10.66
C ARG A 263 1.09 20.51 9.66
N GLN A 264 1.70 21.66 9.88
CA GLN A 264 2.84 22.12 9.14
C GLN A 264 4.10 21.38 9.61
N VAL A 265 4.80 20.71 8.68
CA VAL A 265 6.00 19.92 8.96
C VAL A 265 7.13 20.36 8.04
N GLU A 266 8.30 20.62 8.62
CA GLU A 266 9.47 21.12 7.88
C GLU A 266 10.30 20.01 7.25
N SER A 267 10.29 18.81 7.84
CA SER A 267 11.15 17.70 7.40
C SER A 267 10.34 16.41 7.21
N ILE A 268 10.24 16.00 5.95
CA ILE A 268 9.60 14.76 5.54
C ILE A 268 10.47 14.08 4.49
N CYS A 269 10.67 12.77 4.61
CA CYS A 269 11.24 11.95 3.55
C CYS A 269 10.14 11.12 2.91
N PHE A 270 10.02 11.18 1.59
CA PHE A 270 9.22 10.26 0.81
C PHE A 270 10.11 9.07 0.43
N LEU A 271 9.89 7.93 1.07
CA LEU A 271 10.63 6.70 0.86
C LEU A 271 9.95 5.88 -0.23
N HIS A 272 10.71 5.41 -1.21
CA HIS A 272 10.17 4.65 -2.34
C HIS A 272 11.23 3.78 -3.01
N ASP A 273 10.81 2.88 -3.86
CA ASP A 273 11.71 2.10 -4.70
C ASP A 273 12.06 2.84 -6.01
N TYR A 274 13.19 2.48 -6.59
CA TYR A 274 13.67 3.06 -7.85
C TYR A 274 13.48 2.05 -8.99
N PRO A 275 12.62 2.32 -10.00
CA PRO A 275 12.29 1.36 -11.05
C PRO A 275 13.49 0.82 -11.84
N CYS A 276 14.56 1.60 -11.95
CA CYS A 276 15.75 1.28 -12.75
C CYS A 276 16.96 0.79 -11.92
N ILE A 277 16.79 0.60 -10.61
CA ILE A 277 17.90 0.23 -9.71
C ILE A 277 17.59 -1.09 -9.03
N ASP A 278 18.57 -2.01 -9.00
CA ASP A 278 18.44 -3.25 -8.25
C ASP A 278 18.18 -2.93 -6.76
N LYS A 279 17.09 -3.44 -6.21
CA LYS A 279 16.68 -3.27 -4.81
C LYS A 279 17.74 -3.67 -3.79
N LYS A 280 18.71 -4.48 -4.18
CA LYS A 280 19.86 -4.82 -3.32
C LYS A 280 20.83 -3.65 -3.17
N GLN A 281 20.84 -2.71 -4.10
CA GLN A 281 21.73 -1.54 -4.10
C GLN A 281 21.07 -0.32 -3.47
N ALA A 282 19.80 -0.05 -3.82
CA ALA A 282 19.02 1.06 -3.29
C ALA A 282 17.53 0.73 -3.33
N GLY A 283 16.74 1.33 -2.43
CA GLY A 283 15.30 1.19 -2.37
C GLY A 283 14.77 1.27 -0.94
N ILE A 284 13.47 1.39 -0.81
CA ILE A 284 12.78 1.59 0.48
C ILE A 284 13.17 0.57 1.57
N GLY A 285 13.48 -0.68 1.18
CA GLY A 285 13.91 -1.69 2.14
C GLY A 285 15.22 -1.35 2.83
N ARG A 286 16.18 -0.74 2.11
CA ARG A 286 17.44 -0.25 2.67
C ARG A 286 17.23 1.00 3.51
N ASP A 287 16.50 1.96 2.95
CA ASP A 287 16.20 3.21 3.63
C ASP A 287 15.46 2.97 4.94
N MET A 288 14.55 1.99 4.99
CA MET A 288 13.83 1.60 6.20
C MET A 288 14.75 0.98 7.26
N ILE A 289 15.69 0.09 6.86
CA ILE A 289 16.70 -0.45 7.78
C ILE A 289 17.56 0.68 8.36
N ASP A 290 18.04 1.57 7.52
CA ASP A 290 18.89 2.69 7.94
C ASP A 290 18.10 3.63 8.87
N LEU A 291 16.84 3.96 8.54
CA LEU A 291 15.98 4.79 9.38
C LEU A 291 15.70 4.15 10.75
N LEU A 292 15.28 2.89 10.80
CA LEU A 292 15.00 2.21 12.07
C LEU A 292 16.27 2.05 12.94
N SER A 293 17.46 1.96 12.31
CA SER A 293 18.72 1.88 13.02
C SER A 293 19.09 3.15 13.80
N THR A 294 18.41 4.27 13.51
CA THR A 294 18.60 5.54 14.23
C THR A 294 17.97 5.55 15.63
N ALA A 295 17.10 4.59 15.96
CA ALA A 295 16.46 4.50 17.27
C ALA A 295 17.48 4.43 18.42
N ARG A 296 17.27 5.23 19.47
CA ARG A 296 18.13 5.30 20.65
C ARG A 296 17.40 5.01 21.96
N CYS A 297 16.12 5.38 22.05
CA CYS A 297 15.33 5.25 23.27
C CYS A 297 14.20 4.24 23.07
N SER A 298 13.40 4.42 22.01
CA SER A 298 12.21 3.60 21.79
C SER A 298 11.95 3.38 20.29
N LEU A 299 11.42 2.22 19.96
CA LEU A 299 10.94 1.88 18.63
C LEU A 299 9.62 1.14 18.76
N VAL A 300 8.56 1.73 18.24
CA VAL A 300 7.23 1.12 18.15
C VAL A 300 6.95 0.74 16.72
N LEU A 301 6.54 -0.49 16.47
CA LEU A 301 6.19 -1.00 15.14
C LEU A 301 4.76 -1.54 15.15
N GLU A 302 4.03 -1.24 14.10
CA GLU A 302 2.72 -1.81 13.80
C GLU A 302 2.77 -2.40 12.40
N THR A 303 2.56 -3.72 12.29
CA THR A 303 2.67 -4.45 11.04
C THR A 303 1.75 -5.65 11.00
N PRO A 304 1.07 -5.93 9.85
CA PRO A 304 0.18 -7.07 9.75
C PRO A 304 0.92 -8.41 9.82
N TYR A 305 2.13 -8.47 9.25
CA TYR A 305 2.85 -9.71 9.01
C TYR A 305 4.27 -9.63 9.58
N LEU A 306 4.52 -10.34 10.67
CA LEU A 306 5.84 -10.34 11.31
C LEU A 306 6.74 -11.46 10.71
N ALA A 307 6.78 -11.54 9.38
CA ALA A 307 7.61 -12.46 8.61
C ALA A 307 8.94 -11.79 8.19
N LEU A 308 9.71 -11.34 9.19
CA LEU A 308 10.87 -10.48 8.99
C LEU A 308 12.02 -11.17 8.24
N SER A 309 12.78 -10.37 7.47
CA SER A 309 14.06 -10.79 6.92
C SER A 309 15.09 -11.07 8.02
N ARG A 310 16.18 -11.73 7.66
CA ARG A 310 17.28 -11.94 8.62
C ARG A 310 17.91 -10.62 9.08
N GLU A 311 17.99 -9.65 8.19
CA GLU A 311 18.58 -8.34 8.47
C GLU A 311 17.70 -7.55 9.45
N MET A 312 16.40 -7.44 9.17
CA MET A 312 15.43 -6.78 10.05
C MET A 312 15.39 -7.44 11.45
N LYS A 313 15.41 -8.77 11.52
CA LYS A 313 15.49 -9.49 12.81
C LYS A 313 16.74 -9.15 13.60
N ARG A 314 17.90 -9.07 12.93
CA ARG A 314 19.18 -8.69 13.60
C ARG A 314 19.10 -7.26 14.09
N LEU A 315 18.57 -6.34 13.29
CA LEU A 315 18.40 -4.95 13.67
C LEU A 315 17.53 -4.83 14.93
N LEU A 316 16.31 -5.33 14.91
CA LEU A 316 15.37 -5.18 16.03
C LEU A 316 15.88 -5.85 17.31
N THR A 317 16.42 -7.07 17.21
CA THR A 317 16.99 -7.76 18.36
C THR A 317 18.28 -7.11 18.86
N GLY A 318 19.04 -6.48 17.98
CA GLY A 318 20.24 -5.70 18.31
C GLY A 318 19.89 -4.45 19.08
N LEU A 319 18.93 -3.65 18.59
CA LEU A 319 18.44 -2.44 19.26
C LEU A 319 17.91 -2.76 20.67
N SER A 320 17.07 -3.78 20.81
CA SER A 320 16.53 -4.18 22.11
C SER A 320 17.63 -4.59 23.10
N ARG A 321 18.66 -5.33 22.65
CA ARG A 321 19.80 -5.70 23.49
C ARG A 321 20.70 -4.51 23.89
N GLN A 322 20.70 -3.44 23.10
CA GLN A 322 21.39 -2.19 23.38
C GLN A 322 20.61 -1.27 24.33
N GLY A 323 19.40 -1.70 24.77
CA GLY A 323 18.58 -0.96 25.72
C GLY A 323 17.48 -0.11 25.06
N VAL A 324 17.32 -0.14 23.74
CA VAL A 324 16.18 0.49 23.06
C VAL A 324 14.91 -0.29 23.41
N GLN A 325 13.88 0.38 23.90
CA GLN A 325 12.56 -0.24 24.13
C GLN A 325 11.88 -0.52 22.78
N VAL A 326 11.84 -1.78 22.37
CA VAL A 326 11.20 -2.20 21.12
C VAL A 326 9.86 -2.85 21.42
N THR A 327 8.78 -2.25 20.92
CA THR A 327 7.41 -2.74 21.06
C THR A 327 6.81 -3.00 19.69
N ILE A 328 6.24 -4.19 19.46
CA ILE A 328 5.67 -4.58 18.17
C ILE A 328 4.23 -5.03 18.38
N LEU A 329 3.31 -4.45 17.62
CA LEU A 329 1.93 -4.91 17.46
C LEU A 329 1.77 -5.59 16.11
N THR A 330 1.22 -6.81 16.12
CA THR A 330 0.92 -7.58 14.92
C THR A 330 -0.41 -8.33 15.06
N ASN A 331 -0.80 -9.08 14.06
CA ASN A 331 -1.97 -9.93 14.13
C ASN A 331 -1.76 -11.12 15.08
N SER A 332 -2.80 -11.45 15.85
CA SER A 332 -2.89 -12.73 16.56
C SER A 332 -3.16 -13.87 15.56
N PHE A 333 -3.22 -15.09 16.09
CA PHE A 333 -3.62 -16.24 15.27
C PHE A 333 -5.07 -16.15 14.76
N GLU A 334 -5.96 -15.47 15.49
CA GLU A 334 -7.37 -15.31 15.12
C GLU A 334 -7.59 -14.18 14.11
N THR A 335 -6.73 -13.15 14.13
CA THR A 335 -6.84 -11.97 13.26
C THR A 335 -5.96 -12.00 12.04
N ASN A 336 -5.08 -13.00 11.88
CA ASN A 336 -4.19 -13.11 10.73
C ASN A 336 -4.90 -13.77 9.54
N ASP A 337 -4.83 -13.16 8.37
CA ASP A 337 -5.36 -13.66 7.11
C ASP A 337 -4.30 -14.40 6.26
N GLU A 338 -2.99 -14.21 6.57
CA GLU A 338 -1.86 -14.80 5.84
C GLU A 338 -1.19 -15.93 6.64
N ARG A 339 -1.63 -17.17 6.43
CA ARG A 339 -1.12 -18.37 7.14
C ARG A 339 0.39 -18.57 7.06
N PRO A 340 1.07 -18.40 5.90
CA PRO A 340 2.52 -18.54 5.82
C PRO A 340 3.26 -17.53 6.71
N ALA A 341 2.80 -16.28 6.72
CA ALA A 341 3.37 -15.22 7.56
C ALA A 341 3.18 -15.55 9.06
N GLN A 342 1.99 -16.05 9.44
CA GLN A 342 1.72 -16.51 10.81
C GLN A 342 2.65 -17.66 11.24
N ALA A 343 2.88 -18.63 10.38
CA ALA A 343 3.75 -19.76 10.69
C ALA A 343 5.22 -19.32 10.89
N LEU A 344 5.70 -18.35 10.09
CA LEU A 344 7.03 -17.76 10.23
C LEU A 344 7.13 -16.96 11.54
N TYR A 345 6.15 -16.11 11.83
CA TYR A 345 6.09 -15.37 13.09
C TYR A 345 6.14 -16.30 14.31
N GLU A 346 5.34 -17.35 14.33
CA GLU A 346 5.30 -18.31 15.42
C GLU A 346 6.66 -19.04 15.64
N SER A 347 7.45 -19.20 14.58
CA SER A 347 8.80 -19.77 14.71
C SER A 347 9.80 -18.79 15.30
N ASP A 348 9.65 -17.50 15.02
CA ASP A 348 10.56 -16.43 15.44
C ASP A 348 10.19 -15.80 16.81
N LYS A 349 8.93 -15.93 17.24
CA LYS A 349 8.34 -15.33 18.46
C LYS A 349 9.24 -15.46 19.72
N ARG A 350 9.78 -16.68 19.93
CA ARG A 350 10.68 -16.93 21.06
C ARG A 350 11.97 -16.11 21.00
N GLN A 351 12.50 -15.89 19.80
CA GLN A 351 13.73 -15.10 19.60
C GLN A 351 13.51 -13.64 19.99
N PHE A 352 12.38 -13.05 19.60
CA PHE A 352 12.02 -11.67 19.92
C PHE A 352 11.88 -11.47 21.43
N LEU A 353 11.09 -12.32 22.09
CA LEU A 353 10.87 -12.24 23.53
C LEU A 353 12.16 -12.45 24.35
N ARG A 354 13.08 -13.31 23.87
CA ARG A 354 14.39 -13.49 24.51
C ARG A 354 15.32 -12.28 24.33
N ALA A 355 15.14 -11.53 23.26
CA ALA A 355 15.88 -10.29 23.02
C ALA A 355 15.38 -9.13 23.87
N GLY A 356 14.21 -9.25 24.51
CA GLY A 356 13.57 -8.19 25.28
C GLY A 356 12.54 -7.38 24.52
N ILE A 357 12.19 -7.81 23.29
CA ILE A 357 11.13 -7.14 22.50
C ILE A 357 9.77 -7.43 23.13
N GLU A 358 8.97 -6.39 23.34
CA GLU A 358 7.59 -6.49 23.75
C GLU A 358 6.70 -6.82 22.55
N LEU A 359 5.98 -7.94 22.61
CA LEU A 359 5.09 -8.39 21.55
C LEU A 359 3.64 -8.28 21.97
N TRP A 360 2.86 -7.65 21.11
CA TRP A 360 1.42 -7.51 21.25
C TRP A 360 0.72 -8.10 20.03
N GLU A 361 -0.38 -8.80 20.25
CA GLU A 361 -1.17 -9.44 19.19
C GLU A 361 -2.60 -8.90 19.21
N LEU A 362 -3.04 -8.28 18.11
CA LEU A 362 -4.41 -7.77 17.99
C LEU A 362 -5.40 -8.92 18.19
N ARG A 363 -6.48 -8.66 18.91
CA ARG A 363 -7.57 -9.62 19.14
C ARG A 363 -8.88 -9.13 18.52
N GLY A 364 -9.81 -10.04 18.32
CA GLY A 364 -11.16 -9.74 17.81
C GLY A 364 -11.36 -10.22 16.39
N CYS A 365 -12.28 -9.59 15.65
CA CYS A 365 -12.66 -10.03 14.31
C CYS A 365 -11.85 -9.34 13.22
N ASP A 366 -11.42 -8.10 13.46
CA ASP A 366 -10.74 -7.28 12.46
C ASP A 366 -9.27 -7.68 12.29
N HIS A 367 -8.73 -7.46 11.11
CA HIS A 367 -7.33 -7.69 10.79
C HIS A 367 -6.51 -6.42 10.97
N LEU A 368 -5.37 -6.48 11.66
CA LEU A 368 -4.39 -5.41 11.60
C LEU A 368 -3.80 -5.37 10.20
N HIS A 369 -3.85 -4.21 9.54
CA HIS A 369 -3.21 -4.01 8.25
C HIS A 369 -2.35 -2.75 8.20
N ALA A 370 -2.33 -1.94 9.25
CA ALA A 370 -1.47 -0.76 9.35
C ALA A 370 0.03 -1.13 9.28
N LYS A 371 0.80 -0.30 8.58
CA LYS A 371 2.24 -0.37 8.48
C LYS A 371 2.79 0.97 8.95
N ALA A 372 3.19 1.00 10.22
CA ALA A 372 3.60 2.24 10.85
C ALA A 372 4.73 2.02 11.87
N ALA A 373 5.52 3.06 12.07
CA ALA A 373 6.54 3.07 13.12
C ALA A 373 6.59 4.44 13.82
N VAL A 374 6.96 4.41 15.10
CA VAL A 374 7.34 5.62 15.85
C VAL A 374 8.74 5.41 16.39
N ILE A 375 9.67 6.31 16.07
CA ILE A 375 11.06 6.24 16.48
C ILE A 375 11.33 7.37 17.48
N ASP A 376 11.75 7.03 18.68
CA ASP A 376 12.15 7.93 19.76
C ASP A 376 11.10 9.04 20.08
N GLY A 377 9.82 8.82 19.75
CA GLY A 377 8.76 9.80 19.88
C GLY A 377 8.91 11.04 18.98
N CYS A 378 9.82 11.01 18.00
CA CYS A 378 10.18 12.15 17.16
C CYS A 378 9.90 11.93 15.68
N VAL A 379 9.90 10.68 15.20
CA VAL A 379 9.67 10.35 13.80
C VAL A 379 8.47 9.41 13.68
N ALA A 380 7.50 9.80 12.85
CA ALA A 380 6.38 8.94 12.45
C ALA A 380 6.64 8.36 11.06
N VAL A 381 6.45 7.05 10.89
CA VAL A 381 6.55 6.38 9.59
C VAL A 381 5.20 5.76 9.27
N ILE A 382 4.64 6.05 8.10
CA ILE A 382 3.36 5.49 7.63
C ILE A 382 3.47 5.22 6.12
N GLY A 383 3.01 4.05 5.66
CA GLY A 383 3.03 3.73 4.25
C GLY A 383 2.50 2.35 3.91
N SER A 384 2.95 1.81 2.80
CA SER A 384 2.57 0.47 2.33
C SER A 384 3.52 -0.63 2.79
N TYR A 385 4.69 -0.29 3.33
CA TYR A 385 5.79 -1.19 3.67
C TYR A 385 5.50 -2.07 4.88
N ASN A 386 5.36 -3.38 4.70
CA ASN A 386 4.96 -4.34 5.74
C ASN A 386 6.02 -4.68 6.79
N PHE A 387 7.24 -4.18 6.70
CA PHE A 387 8.42 -4.60 7.49
C PHE A 387 8.78 -6.08 7.32
N ASP A 388 8.20 -6.77 6.35
CA ASP A 388 8.46 -8.17 6.04
C ASP A 388 9.55 -8.36 4.94
N GLU A 389 9.88 -9.62 4.64
CA GLU A 389 10.92 -9.93 3.66
C GLU A 389 10.48 -9.62 2.22
N LEU A 390 9.17 -9.67 1.92
CA LEU A 390 8.65 -9.34 0.59
C LEU A 390 8.75 -7.84 0.31
N SER A 391 8.30 -7.00 1.24
CA SER A 391 8.41 -5.55 1.14
C SER A 391 9.86 -5.10 1.08
N GLN A 392 10.76 -5.75 1.85
CA GLN A 392 12.18 -5.39 1.85
C GLN A 392 12.89 -5.73 0.54
N LYS A 393 12.51 -6.81 -0.17
CA LYS A 393 13.36 -7.36 -1.24
C LYS A 393 12.68 -7.44 -2.60
N LYS A 394 11.34 -7.45 -2.64
CA LYS A 394 10.61 -7.80 -3.86
C LYS A 394 9.57 -6.78 -4.29
N ASN A 395 8.69 -6.40 -3.38
CA ASN A 395 7.60 -5.49 -3.71
C ASN A 395 8.10 -4.07 -3.90
N SER A 396 7.47 -3.31 -4.78
CA SER A 396 7.61 -1.85 -4.70
C SER A 396 6.66 -1.31 -3.64
N GLU A 397 7.17 -0.38 -2.87
CA GLU A 397 6.52 0.18 -1.71
C GLU A 397 6.75 1.70 -1.64
N VAL A 398 5.87 2.39 -0.92
CA VAL A 398 6.01 3.81 -0.60
C VAL A 398 5.72 4.05 0.88
N ALA A 399 6.41 5.02 1.48
CA ALA A 399 6.15 5.46 2.84
C ALA A 399 6.57 6.92 3.04
N LEU A 400 6.01 7.56 4.05
CA LEU A 400 6.45 8.86 4.56
C LEU A 400 7.15 8.66 5.91
N ALA A 401 8.36 9.19 6.03
CA ALA A 401 9.03 9.40 7.30
C ALA A 401 8.90 10.89 7.67
N ILE A 402 8.12 11.17 8.70
CA ILE A 402 7.70 12.52 9.11
C ILE A 402 8.45 12.86 10.41
N TYR A 403 9.38 13.80 10.33
CA TYR A 403 10.21 14.23 11.45
C TYR A 403 9.52 15.36 12.21
N ASP A 404 8.46 15.00 12.95
CA ASP A 404 7.68 15.92 13.77
C ASP A 404 7.18 15.22 15.05
N PRO A 405 7.61 15.69 16.25
CA PRO A 405 7.25 15.05 17.51
C PRO A 405 5.73 15.02 17.78
N GLN A 406 4.99 15.99 17.27
CA GLN A 406 3.54 16.03 17.49
C GLN A 406 2.83 15.01 16.61
N THR A 407 3.24 14.85 15.35
CA THR A 407 2.75 13.78 14.46
C THR A 407 3.14 12.41 15.00
N ALA A 408 4.36 12.25 15.53
CA ALA A 408 4.80 11.03 16.18
C ALA A 408 3.98 10.70 17.42
N ALA A 409 3.65 11.71 18.24
CA ALA A 409 2.79 11.54 19.43
C ALA A 409 1.35 11.17 19.06
N GLU A 410 0.79 11.77 17.99
CA GLU A 410 -0.53 11.43 17.47
C GLU A 410 -0.57 9.96 17.00
N LEU A 411 0.43 9.54 16.22
CA LEU A 411 0.56 8.16 15.76
C LEU A 411 0.72 7.18 16.94
N PHE A 412 1.54 7.53 17.93
CA PHE A 412 1.73 6.73 19.15
C PHE A 412 0.45 6.60 19.98
N ALA A 413 -0.34 7.68 20.10
CA ALA A 413 -1.62 7.62 20.78
C ALA A 413 -2.60 6.64 20.09
N SER A 414 -2.64 6.65 18.77
CA SER A 414 -3.44 5.68 17.99
C SER A 414 -2.93 4.24 18.18
N PHE A 415 -1.62 4.03 18.23
CA PHE A 415 -1.04 2.73 18.57
C PHE A 415 -1.46 2.25 19.96
N CYS A 416 -1.39 3.12 20.98
CA CYS A 416 -1.83 2.80 22.35
C CYS A 416 -3.31 2.40 22.42
N ALA A 417 -4.17 3.01 21.60
CA ALA A 417 -5.58 2.61 21.50
C ALA A 417 -5.73 1.18 20.94
N HIS A 418 -4.89 0.78 19.99
CA HIS A 418 -4.87 -0.60 19.48
C HIS A 418 -4.35 -1.59 20.52
N LEU A 419 -3.37 -1.23 21.35
CA LEU A 419 -2.89 -2.10 22.44
C LEU A 419 -4.00 -2.48 23.44
N GLN A 420 -4.98 -1.61 23.68
CA GLN A 420 -6.13 -1.93 24.54
C GLN A 420 -6.98 -3.09 23.97
N ARG A 421 -6.89 -3.31 22.66
CA ARG A 421 -7.54 -4.40 21.92
C ARG A 421 -6.57 -5.52 21.57
N ALA A 422 -5.45 -5.66 22.29
CA ALA A 422 -4.42 -6.64 21.98
C ALA A 422 -4.08 -7.52 23.18
N TYR A 423 -3.47 -8.67 22.92
CA TYR A 423 -2.85 -9.53 23.90
C TYR A 423 -1.38 -9.16 24.06
N GLU A 424 -0.94 -8.88 25.26
CA GLU A 424 0.50 -8.88 25.57
C GLU A 424 1.01 -10.31 25.67
N ILE A 425 2.13 -10.60 25.01
CA ILE A 425 2.68 -11.96 24.94
C ILE A 425 3.78 -12.14 25.97
N GLY A 426 3.54 -13.03 26.92
CA GLY A 426 4.51 -13.38 27.97
C GLY A 426 5.66 -14.24 27.47
N ARG A 427 6.73 -14.36 28.29
CA ARG A 427 7.93 -15.18 27.99
C ARG A 427 7.65 -16.67 27.76
N ASN A 428 6.51 -17.16 28.24
CA ASN A 428 6.00 -18.51 28.02
C ASN A 428 5.34 -18.69 26.63
N LEU A 429 5.37 -17.68 25.78
CA LEU A 429 4.75 -17.61 24.45
C LEU A 429 3.21 -17.64 24.49
N ARG A 430 2.60 -17.26 25.60
CA ARG A 430 1.15 -17.18 25.76
C ARG A 430 0.75 -15.74 26.05
N PRO A 431 -0.46 -15.34 25.66
CA PRO A 431 -1.05 -14.11 26.12
C PRO A 431 -1.10 -14.08 27.65
N LEU A 432 -0.76 -12.94 28.25
CA LEU A 432 -0.82 -12.78 29.70
C LEU A 432 -2.26 -12.91 30.18
N GLY A 433 -2.47 -13.68 31.26
CA GLY A 433 -3.80 -13.99 31.80
C GLY A 433 -4.58 -15.08 31.06
N TYR A 434 -3.95 -15.77 30.08
CA TYR A 434 -4.60 -16.86 29.34
C TYR A 434 -3.82 -18.17 29.46
N ASP A 435 -4.55 -19.26 29.65
CA ASP A 435 -3.96 -20.61 29.68
C ASP A 435 -3.67 -21.15 28.26
N SER A 436 -4.45 -20.71 27.26
CA SER A 436 -4.24 -21.08 25.86
C SER A 436 -3.17 -20.21 25.19
N LYS A 437 -2.33 -20.83 24.38
CA LYS A 437 -1.42 -20.10 23.50
C LYS A 437 -2.15 -19.36 22.37
N TYR A 438 -3.30 -19.88 21.98
CA TYR A 438 -4.15 -19.37 20.91
C TYR A 438 -5.59 -19.26 21.43
N PRO A 439 -5.91 -18.21 22.19
CA PRO A 439 -7.30 -17.98 22.62
C PRO A 439 -8.22 -17.90 21.41
N GLY A 440 -9.42 -18.49 21.51
CA GLY A 440 -10.40 -18.47 20.42
C GLY A 440 -10.16 -19.45 19.25
N ALA A 441 -8.95 -20.01 19.11
CA ALA A 441 -8.64 -20.92 18.02
C ALA A 441 -9.23 -22.32 18.21
N SER A 442 -9.83 -22.88 17.15
CA SER A 442 -10.29 -24.27 17.12
C SER A 442 -9.12 -25.26 17.11
N ARG A 443 -9.40 -26.52 17.50
CA ARG A 443 -8.39 -27.59 17.44
C ARG A 443 -7.88 -27.84 16.02
N ASP A 444 -8.72 -27.68 15.02
CA ASP A 444 -8.36 -27.90 13.62
C ASP A 444 -7.48 -26.78 13.08
N GLN A 445 -7.77 -25.53 13.44
CA GLN A 445 -6.90 -24.38 13.13
C GLN A 445 -5.50 -24.58 13.75
N ILE A 446 -5.41 -25.04 15.00
CA ILE A 446 -4.12 -25.30 15.66
C ILE A 446 -3.38 -26.48 14.99
N ARG A 447 -4.08 -27.53 14.55
CA ARG A 447 -3.47 -28.63 13.78
C ARG A 447 -2.93 -28.15 12.45
N GLN A 448 -3.68 -27.29 11.74
CA GLN A 448 -3.25 -26.70 10.48
C GLN A 448 -1.99 -25.85 10.67
N LEU A 449 -1.97 -24.94 11.65
CA LEU A 449 -0.79 -24.14 11.96
C LEU A 449 0.47 -24.99 12.22
N ARG A 450 0.33 -26.13 12.91
CA ARG A 450 1.46 -27.06 13.14
C ARG A 450 2.01 -27.62 11.83
N ARG A 451 1.15 -27.93 10.86
CA ARG A 451 1.56 -28.37 9.51
C ARG A 451 2.24 -27.23 8.75
N ASP A 452 1.65 -26.04 8.77
CA ASP A 452 2.18 -24.87 8.09
C ASP A 452 3.57 -24.49 8.62
N ARG A 453 3.83 -24.64 9.92
CA ARG A 453 5.16 -24.42 10.52
C ARG A 453 6.23 -25.40 10.03
N VAL A 454 5.89 -26.62 9.69
CA VAL A 454 6.83 -27.59 9.11
C VAL A 454 7.20 -27.19 7.69
N VAL A 455 6.25 -26.62 6.95
CA VAL A 455 6.43 -26.20 5.55
C VAL A 455 6.98 -24.78 5.45
N ALA A 456 6.80 -23.93 6.47
CA ALA A 456 7.22 -22.53 6.49
C ALA A 456 8.69 -22.30 6.10
N PRO A 457 9.70 -23.10 6.54
CA PRO A 457 11.09 -22.93 6.11
C PRO A 457 11.30 -23.15 4.61
N VAL A 458 10.46 -23.99 3.99
CA VAL A 458 10.48 -24.22 2.53
C VAL A 458 9.83 -23.04 1.81
N ILE A 459 8.66 -22.60 2.30
CA ILE A 459 7.96 -21.42 1.77
C ILE A 459 8.84 -20.18 1.84
N LYS A 460 9.59 -20.02 2.94
CA LYS A 460 10.54 -18.90 3.11
C LYS A 460 11.62 -18.80 2.02
N LYS A 461 11.96 -19.90 1.34
CA LYS A 461 12.91 -19.86 0.21
C LYS A 461 12.28 -19.28 -1.05
N PHE A 462 10.95 -19.22 -1.10
CA PHE A 462 10.18 -18.71 -2.24
C PHE A 462 9.55 -17.32 -1.96
N LEU A 463 9.55 -16.88 -0.72
CA LEU A 463 9.31 -15.50 -0.29
C LEU A 463 10.62 -14.69 -0.38
#